data_0b1840bbfd9583c5e9c705a4510c4369
#
_entry.id   0b1840bbfd9583c5e9c705a4510c4369
#
_cell.length_a   1.000
_cell.length_b   1.000
_cell.length_c   1.000
_cell.angle_alpha   90.00
_cell.angle_beta   90.00
_cell.angle_gamma   90.00
#
_symmetry.space_group_name_H-M   'P 1'
#
loop_
_entity.id
_entity.type
_entity.pdbx_description
1 polymer ?
#
loop_
_entity_poly.entity_id
_entity_poly.type
_entity_poly.pdbx_seq_one_letter_code
_entity_poly.pdbx_strand_id
1 'polypeptide(L)'
;ASKKIQDKRFIGLTLVLLLMVTTLFPWHWLNHTPLNTIQFPWRFLGILSVMLAFFIAQDEWGVFRKSWTVALLVFLAVSNLGIYQYQSIQSQQGRLLTKAEYEQPAPFYIGAGHEYLPDEINYQELLKQKKRQLDYSAEQVTITNVRMPYGKISFDYQVVNQSAKVTVPFIYYLGYQATIQMKNQTGAKKMSLTNQGGLAALSLSGTGHVDIRYQRTKVQKIGTIITLLSVGGFGFSRFLQQKKKHKIKEQR
;
A
#
# COMPACT_ATOMS: atom_id res chain seq x y z
N ALA A 1 -13.66 3.05 -40.97
CA ALA A 1 -13.35 4.46 -40.71
C ALA A 1 -12.93 4.60 -39.25
N SER A 2 -11.63 4.62 -39.02
CA SER A 2 -11.07 4.92 -37.69
C SER A 2 -11.46 6.34 -37.35
N LYS A 3 -12.32 6.54 -36.37
CA LYS A 3 -12.54 7.87 -35.79
C LYS A 3 -11.19 8.31 -35.22
N LYS A 4 -10.58 9.31 -35.86
CA LYS A 4 -9.40 10.00 -35.34
C LYS A 4 -9.70 10.38 -33.89
N ILE A 5 -8.95 9.82 -32.96
CA ILE A 5 -8.95 10.35 -31.60
C ILE A 5 -8.08 11.63 -31.60
N GLN A 6 -8.53 12.61 -32.35
CA GLN A 6 -8.27 14.01 -32.07
C GLN A 6 -9.31 14.51 -31.04
N ASP A 7 -9.67 13.66 -30.08
CA ASP A 7 -10.54 14.13 -29.02
C ASP A 7 -9.72 15.09 -28.17
N LYS A 8 -9.99 16.39 -28.37
CA LYS A 8 -9.37 17.48 -27.61
C LYS A 8 -9.40 17.23 -26.11
N ARG A 9 -10.37 16.42 -25.65
CA ARG A 9 -10.51 15.98 -24.26
C ARG A 9 -9.38 15.04 -23.83
N PHE A 10 -8.97 14.12 -24.69
CA PHE A 10 -7.88 13.19 -24.40
C PHE A 10 -6.53 13.95 -24.32
N ILE A 11 -6.30 14.87 -25.24
CA ILE A 11 -5.12 15.76 -25.20
C ILE A 11 -5.15 16.62 -23.94
N GLY A 12 -6.30 17.26 -23.66
CA GLY A 12 -6.47 18.08 -22.46
C GLY A 12 -6.21 17.29 -21.16
N LEU A 13 -6.73 16.07 -21.06
CA LEU A 13 -6.47 15.21 -19.89
C LEU A 13 -4.99 14.86 -19.76
N THR A 14 -4.31 14.54 -20.86
CA THR A 14 -2.86 14.26 -20.85
C THR A 14 -2.05 15.46 -20.37
N LEU A 15 -2.40 16.67 -20.84
CA LEU A 15 -1.74 17.90 -20.41
C LEU A 15 -1.99 18.21 -18.93
N VAL A 16 -3.21 17.98 -18.43
CA VAL A 16 -3.54 18.14 -17.01
C VAL A 16 -2.72 17.16 -16.17
N LEU A 17 -2.68 15.88 -16.56
CA LEU A 17 -1.88 14.87 -15.84
C LEU A 17 -0.38 15.21 -15.88
N LEU A 18 0.12 15.71 -17.03
CA LEU A 18 1.49 16.15 -17.15
C LEU A 18 1.79 17.31 -16.19
N LEU A 19 0.90 18.29 -16.08
CA LEU A 19 1.02 19.39 -15.14
C LEU A 19 0.99 18.89 -13.68
N MET A 20 0.09 17.96 -13.36
CA MET A 20 -0.06 17.41 -12.01
C MET A 20 1.18 16.65 -11.51
N VAL A 21 2.03 16.10 -12.37
CA VAL A 21 3.29 15.44 -11.98
C VAL A 21 4.45 16.43 -11.82
N THR A 22 4.25 17.70 -12.09
CA THR A 22 5.25 18.75 -11.92
C THR A 22 5.06 19.52 -10.62
N THR A 23 6.10 20.23 -10.20
CA THR A 23 6.05 21.17 -9.07
C THR A 23 5.24 22.43 -9.34
N LEU A 24 4.85 22.65 -10.61
CA LEU A 24 4.06 23.82 -11.03
C LEU A 24 2.59 23.70 -10.65
N PHE A 25 2.11 22.47 -10.41
CA PHE A 25 0.72 22.25 -10.04
C PHE A 25 0.46 22.69 -8.59
N PRO A 26 -0.53 23.54 -8.34
CA PRO A 26 -0.79 24.09 -7.01
C PRO A 26 -1.54 23.09 -6.11
N TRP A 27 -0.85 22.05 -5.67
CA TRP A 27 -1.42 20.98 -4.84
C TRP A 27 -2.11 21.49 -3.57
N HIS A 28 -1.64 22.60 -3.00
CA HIS A 28 -2.21 23.20 -1.80
C HIS A 28 -3.69 23.60 -1.95
N TRP A 29 -4.16 23.87 -3.18
CA TRP A 29 -5.58 24.15 -3.41
C TRP A 29 -6.46 22.94 -3.20
N LEU A 30 -5.90 21.74 -3.24
CA LEU A 30 -6.62 20.49 -3.09
C LEU A 30 -6.63 19.94 -1.66
N ASN A 31 -6.02 20.65 -0.69
CA ASN A 31 -5.89 20.21 0.70
C ASN A 31 -7.22 19.89 1.39
N HIS A 32 -8.32 20.52 0.96
CA HIS A 32 -9.66 20.29 1.53
C HIS A 32 -10.55 19.42 0.63
N THR A 33 -9.98 18.76 -0.35
CA THR A 33 -10.71 17.87 -1.26
C THR A 33 -10.30 16.40 -1.04
N PRO A 34 -11.09 15.42 -1.51
CA PRO A 34 -10.67 14.01 -1.49
C PRO A 34 -9.35 13.75 -2.22
N LEU A 35 -8.91 14.66 -3.09
CA LEU A 35 -7.64 14.57 -3.81
C LEU A 35 -6.42 14.81 -2.90
N ASN A 36 -6.61 15.34 -1.71
CA ASN A 36 -5.55 15.44 -0.69
C ASN A 36 -4.99 14.07 -0.27
N THR A 37 -5.74 12.99 -0.50
CA THR A 37 -5.25 11.62 -0.28
C THR A 37 -4.19 11.17 -1.29
N ILE A 38 -3.95 11.96 -2.34
CA ILE A 38 -2.91 11.69 -3.33
C ILE A 38 -1.57 12.16 -2.76
N GLN A 39 -0.93 11.31 -1.97
CA GLN A 39 0.35 11.60 -1.33
C GLN A 39 1.51 11.71 -2.32
N PHE A 40 1.41 11.03 -3.48
CA PHE A 40 2.50 10.87 -4.44
C PHE A 40 2.02 11.18 -5.86
N PRO A 41 2.10 12.44 -6.30
CA PRO A 41 1.69 12.84 -7.65
C PRO A 41 2.40 12.08 -8.77
N TRP A 42 3.63 11.61 -8.54
CA TRP A 42 4.39 10.81 -9.49
C TRP A 42 3.68 9.50 -9.92
N ARG A 43 2.70 9.02 -9.15
CA ARG A 43 1.89 7.86 -9.52
C ARG A 43 1.09 8.09 -10.81
N PHE A 44 0.80 9.34 -11.14
CA PHE A 44 0.17 9.67 -12.43
C PHE A 44 1.08 9.43 -13.62
N LEU A 45 2.42 9.30 -13.42
CA LEU A 45 3.35 8.93 -14.49
C LEU A 45 2.98 7.58 -15.13
N GLY A 46 2.45 6.64 -14.36
CA GLY A 46 1.98 5.35 -14.89
C GLY A 46 0.83 5.54 -15.89
N ILE A 47 -0.17 6.34 -15.54
CA ILE A 47 -1.31 6.65 -16.42
C ILE A 47 -0.82 7.45 -17.62
N LEU A 48 -0.01 8.47 -17.39
CA LEU A 48 0.59 9.31 -18.43
C LEU A 48 1.40 8.49 -19.43
N SER A 49 2.19 7.52 -18.97
CA SER A 49 2.97 6.62 -19.84
C SER A 49 2.08 5.83 -20.78
N VAL A 50 0.95 5.31 -20.31
CA VAL A 50 -0.02 4.59 -21.16
C VAL A 50 -0.64 5.53 -22.20
N MET A 51 -1.01 6.76 -21.79
CA MET A 51 -1.57 7.75 -22.71
C MET A 51 -0.56 8.19 -23.77
N LEU A 52 0.69 8.40 -23.39
CA LEU A 52 1.77 8.75 -24.31
C LEU A 52 2.08 7.60 -25.29
N ALA A 53 2.12 6.35 -24.79
CA ALA A 53 2.30 5.18 -25.65
C ALA A 53 1.17 5.09 -26.70
N PHE A 54 -0.06 5.43 -26.31
CA PHE A 54 -1.19 5.47 -27.24
C PHE A 54 -1.04 6.56 -28.29
N PHE A 55 -0.54 7.76 -27.93
CA PHE A 55 -0.22 8.81 -28.91
C PHE A 55 0.88 8.37 -29.88
N ILE A 56 1.94 7.73 -29.36
CA ILE A 56 3.04 7.22 -30.18
C ILE A 56 2.54 6.16 -31.17
N ALA A 57 1.65 5.27 -30.72
CA ALA A 57 1.06 4.21 -31.56
C ALA A 57 0.16 4.78 -32.69
N GLN A 58 -0.38 5.99 -32.50
CA GLN A 58 -1.22 6.68 -33.49
C GLN A 58 -0.45 7.73 -34.33
N ASP A 59 0.88 7.74 -34.24
CA ASP A 59 1.72 8.70 -34.95
C ASP A 59 1.53 8.60 -36.48
N GLU A 60 0.62 9.43 -37.00
CA GLU A 60 0.34 9.53 -38.43
C GLU A 60 1.47 10.25 -39.19
N TRP A 61 2.22 11.12 -38.51
CA TRP A 61 3.29 11.92 -39.12
C TRP A 61 4.62 11.15 -39.19
N GLY A 62 4.68 9.99 -38.59
CA GLY A 62 5.86 9.14 -38.59
C GLY A 62 7.05 9.72 -37.85
N VAL A 63 6.82 10.70 -36.95
CA VAL A 63 7.88 11.35 -36.18
C VAL A 63 8.61 10.34 -35.32
N PHE A 64 7.86 9.45 -34.65
CA PHE A 64 8.43 8.41 -33.81
C PHE A 64 8.97 7.20 -34.58
N ARG A 65 8.79 7.15 -35.89
CA ARG A 65 9.37 6.12 -36.78
C ARG A 65 10.73 6.54 -37.34
N LYS A 66 11.12 7.81 -37.20
CA LYS A 66 12.40 8.30 -37.65
C LYS A 66 13.52 7.79 -36.74
N SER A 67 14.56 7.22 -37.33
CA SER A 67 15.68 6.63 -36.59
C SER A 67 16.32 7.59 -35.57
N TRP A 68 16.45 8.87 -35.92
CA TRP A 68 17.01 9.86 -35.00
C TRP A 68 16.11 10.12 -33.79
N THR A 69 14.77 10.10 -33.94
CA THR A 69 13.82 10.26 -32.82
C THR A 69 13.94 9.07 -31.87
N VAL A 70 14.00 7.86 -32.41
CA VAL A 70 14.20 6.65 -31.61
C VAL A 70 15.54 6.70 -30.89
N ALA A 71 16.62 7.08 -31.59
CA ALA A 71 17.94 7.21 -30.98
C ALA A 71 17.95 8.26 -29.85
N LEU A 72 17.29 9.41 -30.04
CA LEU A 72 17.14 10.44 -29.00
C LEU A 72 16.38 9.92 -27.78
N LEU A 73 15.25 9.22 -27.99
CA LEU A 73 14.46 8.65 -26.88
C LEU A 73 15.25 7.60 -26.11
N VAL A 74 15.99 6.73 -26.81
CA VAL A 74 16.88 5.73 -26.17
C VAL A 74 17.98 6.44 -25.40
N PHE A 75 18.62 7.45 -25.98
CA PHE A 75 19.65 8.24 -25.28
C PHE A 75 19.12 8.89 -24.01
N LEU A 76 17.95 9.54 -24.08
CA LEU A 76 17.31 10.15 -22.90
C LEU A 76 16.95 9.11 -21.84
N ALA A 77 16.44 7.94 -22.23
CA ALA A 77 16.11 6.87 -21.30
C ALA A 77 17.37 6.32 -20.61
N VAL A 78 18.44 6.05 -21.35
CA VAL A 78 19.72 5.57 -20.82
C VAL A 78 20.36 6.61 -19.91
N SER A 79 20.33 7.89 -20.30
CA SER A 79 20.86 8.99 -19.48
C SER A 79 20.10 9.12 -18.16
N ASN A 80 18.77 9.04 -18.19
CA ASN A 80 17.96 9.05 -16.96
C ASN A 80 18.28 7.86 -16.05
N LEU A 81 18.39 6.66 -16.60
CA LEU A 81 18.78 5.47 -15.83
C LEU A 81 20.17 5.64 -15.21
N GLY A 82 21.13 6.18 -15.97
CA GLY A 82 22.48 6.46 -15.49
C GLY A 82 22.49 7.47 -14.33
N ILE A 83 21.75 8.58 -14.48
CA ILE A 83 21.62 9.60 -13.43
C ILE A 83 20.95 8.99 -12.18
N TYR A 84 19.87 8.23 -12.36
CA TYR A 84 19.17 7.58 -11.26
C TYR A 84 20.06 6.59 -10.53
N GLN A 85 20.81 5.76 -11.25
CA GLN A 85 21.76 4.83 -10.66
C GLN A 85 22.89 5.56 -9.91
N TYR A 86 23.44 6.61 -10.51
CA TYR A 86 24.47 7.42 -9.86
C TYR A 86 23.96 8.03 -8.54
N GLN A 87 22.78 8.65 -8.56
CA GLN A 87 22.16 9.20 -7.36
C GLN A 87 21.85 8.12 -6.32
N SER A 88 21.38 6.94 -6.75
CA SER A 88 21.12 5.80 -5.88
C SER A 88 22.39 5.30 -5.21
N ILE A 89 23.49 5.18 -5.96
CA ILE A 89 24.79 4.79 -5.41
C ILE A 89 25.28 5.84 -4.41
N GLN A 90 25.19 7.13 -4.73
CA GLN A 90 25.57 8.21 -3.82
C GLN A 90 24.72 8.22 -2.54
N SER A 91 23.42 7.98 -2.65
CA SER A 91 22.54 7.89 -1.48
C SER A 91 22.76 6.62 -0.65
N GLN A 92 23.21 5.54 -1.27
CA GLN A 92 23.54 4.27 -0.62
C GLN A 92 24.97 4.22 -0.03
N GLN A 93 25.83 5.20 -0.30
CA GLN A 93 27.10 5.37 0.41
C GLN A 93 26.90 5.63 1.92
N GLY A 94 25.67 5.85 2.35
CA GLY A 94 25.25 5.68 3.72
C GLY A 94 25.10 4.19 4.06
N ARG A 95 26.18 3.60 4.55
CA ARG A 95 26.19 2.45 5.45
C ARG A 95 25.34 1.25 5.02
N LEU A 96 25.96 0.30 4.34
CA LEU A 96 25.45 -1.06 4.27
C LEU A 96 25.35 -1.60 5.70
N LEU A 97 24.13 -1.93 6.14
CA LEU A 97 23.93 -2.59 7.41
C LEU A 97 24.65 -3.94 7.39
N THR A 98 25.44 -4.22 8.42
CA THR A 98 26.01 -5.56 8.61
C THR A 98 24.88 -6.55 8.91
N LYS A 99 25.11 -7.85 8.69
CA LYS A 99 24.12 -8.88 9.02
C LYS A 99 23.67 -8.78 10.48
N ALA A 100 24.58 -8.51 11.41
CA ALA A 100 24.26 -8.35 12.82
C ALA A 100 23.38 -7.12 13.10
N GLU A 101 23.58 -6.03 12.38
CA GLU A 101 22.72 -4.84 12.47
C GLU A 101 21.36 -5.06 11.83
N TYR A 102 21.27 -5.86 10.76
CA TYR A 102 20.01 -6.25 10.13
C TYR A 102 19.18 -7.21 11.00
N GLU A 103 19.84 -8.12 11.72
CA GLU A 103 19.21 -9.07 12.64
C GLU A 103 18.82 -8.43 13.98
N GLN A 104 19.37 -7.25 14.33
CA GLN A 104 18.86 -6.50 15.47
C GLN A 104 17.42 -6.12 15.20
N PRO A 105 16.50 -6.30 16.18
CA PRO A 105 15.12 -5.85 16.04
C PRO A 105 15.15 -4.34 15.78
N ALA A 106 15.07 -3.98 14.50
CA ALA A 106 15.03 -2.60 14.09
C ALA A 106 13.79 -1.94 14.72
N PRO A 107 13.95 -0.82 15.41
CA PRO A 107 12.82 -0.03 15.78
C PRO A 107 12.08 0.31 14.49
N PHE A 108 10.78 0.26 14.50
CA PHE A 108 9.85 0.51 13.40
C PHE A 108 10.43 1.42 12.29
N TYR A 109 11.09 0.84 11.29
CA TYR A 109 11.48 1.58 10.08
C TYR A 109 10.23 1.75 9.21
N ILE A 110 9.54 2.86 9.39
CA ILE A 110 8.35 3.18 8.61
C ILE A 110 8.63 4.48 7.88
N GLY A 111 8.95 4.34 6.59
CA GLY A 111 9.16 5.47 5.69
C GLY A 111 10.26 6.44 6.14
N ALA A 112 10.83 7.18 5.21
CA ALA A 112 11.86 8.17 5.52
C ALA A 112 11.30 9.43 6.20
N GLY A 113 10.01 9.73 6.01
CA GLY A 113 9.33 10.91 6.52
C GLY A 113 8.19 10.63 7.50
N HIS A 114 8.11 9.41 8.04
CA HIS A 114 7.03 8.99 8.94
C HIS A 114 5.62 9.06 8.33
N GLU A 115 5.53 9.02 7.00
CA GLU A 115 4.31 9.28 6.23
C GLU A 115 3.17 8.30 6.51
N TYR A 116 3.48 7.18 7.14
CA TYR A 116 2.52 6.11 7.42
C TYR A 116 2.21 5.96 8.90
N LEU A 117 2.68 6.87 9.73
CA LEU A 117 2.38 6.85 11.16
C LEU A 117 1.10 7.62 11.46
N PRO A 118 0.22 7.12 12.33
CA PRO A 118 -0.85 7.92 12.93
C PRO A 118 -0.28 9.14 13.67
N ASP A 119 -1.01 10.26 13.64
CA ASP A 119 -0.59 11.53 14.23
C ASP A 119 -0.35 11.43 15.74
N GLU A 120 -1.02 10.48 16.41
CA GLU A 120 -0.89 10.25 17.85
C GLU A 120 0.41 9.56 18.25
N ILE A 121 1.17 9.01 17.28
CA ILE A 121 2.41 8.30 17.59
C ILE A 121 3.55 9.27 17.82
N ASN A 122 4.12 9.23 19.03
CA ASN A 122 5.41 9.83 19.30
C ASN A 122 6.52 8.93 18.73
N TYR A 123 7.03 9.29 17.54
CA TYR A 123 8.06 8.53 16.87
C TYR A 123 9.35 8.38 17.71
N GLN A 124 9.71 9.41 18.48
CA GLN A 124 10.88 9.35 19.33
C GLN A 124 10.74 8.33 20.46
N GLU A 125 9.53 8.13 20.97
CA GLU A 125 9.25 7.08 21.96
C GLU A 125 9.28 5.68 21.33
N LEU A 126 8.74 5.54 20.11
CA LEU A 126 8.84 4.28 19.36
C LEU A 126 10.29 3.88 19.10
N LEU A 127 11.17 4.83 18.77
CA LEU A 127 12.59 4.57 18.56
C LEU A 127 13.31 4.13 19.85
N LYS A 128 12.84 4.56 21.01
CA LYS A 128 13.40 4.15 22.31
C LYS A 128 13.01 2.72 22.69
N GLN A 129 11.93 2.19 22.14
CA GLN A 129 11.49 0.82 22.37
C GLN A 129 12.43 -0.15 21.64
N LYS A 130 13.52 -0.54 22.30
CA LYS A 130 14.56 -1.43 21.75
C LYS A 130 14.07 -2.85 21.43
N LYS A 131 12.90 -3.27 21.94
CA LYS A 131 12.34 -4.62 21.73
C LYS A 131 10.84 -4.51 21.52
N ARG A 132 10.31 -5.33 20.61
CA ARG A 132 8.88 -5.54 20.48
C ARG A 132 8.38 -6.26 21.72
N GLN A 133 7.76 -5.56 22.64
CA GLN A 133 7.21 -6.10 23.87
C GLN A 133 5.75 -5.69 24.01
N LEU A 134 4.99 -6.55 24.68
CA LEU A 134 3.64 -6.19 25.13
C LEU A 134 3.77 -5.22 26.30
N ASP A 135 2.97 -4.18 26.31
CA ASP A 135 2.88 -3.22 27.40
C ASP A 135 1.60 -3.49 28.19
N TYR A 136 1.77 -3.84 29.45
CA TYR A 136 0.68 -4.21 30.37
C TYR A 136 1.11 -4.08 31.84
N SER A 137 0.15 -3.94 32.74
CA SER A 137 0.43 -3.98 34.18
C SER A 137 0.49 -5.43 34.68
N ALA A 138 1.66 -5.83 35.18
CA ALA A 138 1.86 -7.18 35.75
C ALA A 138 0.98 -7.46 36.98
N GLU A 139 0.50 -6.40 37.67
CA GLU A 139 -0.44 -6.54 38.79
C GLU A 139 -1.86 -6.89 38.31
N GLN A 140 -2.22 -6.55 37.07
CA GLN A 140 -3.56 -6.76 36.53
C GLN A 140 -3.67 -7.99 35.65
N VAL A 141 -2.60 -8.39 34.97
CA VAL A 141 -2.61 -9.52 34.05
C VAL A 141 -1.26 -10.23 34.01
N THR A 142 -1.30 -11.55 34.07
CA THR A 142 -0.15 -12.41 33.79
C THR A 142 -0.20 -12.84 32.33
N ILE A 143 0.88 -12.66 31.59
CA ILE A 143 1.00 -13.02 30.18
C ILE A 143 2.11 -14.06 30.04
N THR A 144 1.82 -15.14 29.32
CA THR A 144 2.75 -16.27 29.09
C THR A 144 2.70 -16.69 27.63
N ASN A 145 3.64 -17.53 27.20
CA ASN A 145 3.69 -18.13 25.85
C ASN A 145 3.61 -17.13 24.70
N VAL A 146 4.26 -15.97 24.87
CA VAL A 146 4.25 -14.91 23.87
C VAL A 146 4.99 -15.35 22.62
N ARG A 147 4.34 -15.26 21.46
CA ARG A 147 4.90 -15.51 20.14
C ARG A 147 4.59 -14.33 19.23
N MET A 148 5.61 -13.81 18.58
CA MET A 148 5.51 -12.63 17.71
C MET A 148 6.13 -12.89 16.32
N PRO A 149 5.61 -13.86 15.53
CA PRO A 149 6.05 -14.01 14.16
C PRO A 149 5.63 -12.79 13.35
N TYR A 150 6.15 -12.66 12.12
CA TYR A 150 5.84 -11.52 11.25
C TYR A 150 4.32 -11.33 11.07
N GLY A 151 3.84 -10.13 11.37
CA GLY A 151 2.43 -9.74 11.17
C GLY A 151 1.41 -10.40 12.12
N LYS A 152 1.88 -11.14 13.12
CA LYS A 152 1.00 -11.88 14.06
C LYS A 152 1.55 -11.79 15.47
N ILE A 153 0.66 -11.72 16.46
CA ILE A 153 0.99 -11.86 17.88
C ILE A 153 0.03 -12.85 18.49
N SER A 154 0.56 -13.78 19.30
CA SER A 154 -0.25 -14.66 20.11
C SER A 154 0.35 -14.82 21.50
N PHE A 155 -0.50 -14.95 22.50
CA PHE A 155 -0.11 -15.15 23.90
C PHE A 155 -1.24 -15.72 24.71
N ASP A 156 -0.88 -16.38 25.82
CA ASP A 156 -1.83 -16.80 26.87
C ASP A 156 -1.90 -15.73 27.93
N TYR A 157 -3.07 -15.54 28.52
CA TYR A 157 -3.29 -14.51 29.54
C TYR A 157 -4.16 -15.01 30.69
N GLN A 158 -3.94 -14.41 31.86
CA GLN A 158 -4.77 -14.57 33.05
C GLN A 158 -4.92 -13.19 33.71
N VAL A 159 -6.14 -12.67 33.70
CA VAL A 159 -6.47 -11.40 34.36
C VAL A 159 -6.76 -11.67 35.83
N VAL A 160 -6.16 -10.86 36.70
CA VAL A 160 -6.30 -10.97 38.17
C VAL A 160 -7.60 -10.30 38.61
N ASN A 161 -7.93 -9.15 38.05
CA ASN A 161 -9.10 -8.33 38.37
C ASN A 161 -10.21 -8.53 37.32
N GLN A 162 -11.18 -7.59 37.28
CA GLN A 162 -12.29 -7.64 36.30
C GLN A 162 -11.84 -7.49 34.84
N SER A 163 -10.89 -6.60 34.60
CA SER A 163 -10.34 -6.37 33.25
C SER A 163 -8.91 -5.83 33.31
N ALA A 164 -8.13 -6.14 32.28
CA ALA A 164 -6.80 -5.59 32.09
C ALA A 164 -6.63 -5.09 30.66
N LYS A 165 -5.92 -3.97 30.49
CA LYS A 165 -5.58 -3.40 29.19
C LYS A 165 -4.18 -3.85 28.79
N VAL A 166 -4.06 -4.31 27.55
CA VAL A 166 -2.80 -4.77 26.96
C VAL A 166 -2.58 -4.01 25.67
N THR A 167 -1.46 -3.30 25.57
CA THR A 167 -1.01 -2.65 24.35
C THR A 167 -0.03 -3.58 23.64
N VAL A 168 -0.25 -3.77 22.34
CA VAL A 168 0.61 -4.64 21.52
C VAL A 168 1.54 -3.79 20.66
N PRO A 169 2.75 -4.27 20.33
CA PRO A 169 3.72 -3.52 19.54
C PRO A 169 3.37 -3.51 18.05
N PHE A 170 2.12 -3.21 17.75
CA PHE A 170 1.61 -2.94 16.41
C PHE A 170 1.05 -1.52 16.34
N ILE A 171 1.43 -0.80 15.30
CA ILE A 171 0.77 0.47 14.97
C ILE A 171 -0.70 0.16 14.68
N TYR A 172 -1.58 0.97 15.26
CA TYR A 172 -3.01 0.79 15.06
C TYR A 172 -3.42 1.13 13.62
N TYR A 173 -3.81 0.10 12.87
CA TYR A 173 -4.45 0.24 11.57
C TYR A 173 -5.77 -0.53 11.54
N LEU A 174 -6.74 0.01 10.78
CA LEU A 174 -7.98 -0.71 10.50
C LEU A 174 -7.66 -2.06 9.85
N GLY A 175 -8.22 -3.14 10.39
CA GLY A 175 -8.00 -4.50 9.88
C GLY A 175 -7.24 -5.41 10.84
N TYR A 176 -6.53 -4.89 11.84
CA TYR A 176 -6.06 -5.74 12.93
C TYR A 176 -7.22 -6.20 13.81
N GLN A 177 -7.33 -7.51 14.01
CA GLN A 177 -8.35 -8.14 14.83
C GLN A 177 -7.72 -9.12 15.80
N ALA A 178 -8.24 -9.14 17.03
CA ALA A 178 -7.95 -10.16 18.02
C ALA A 178 -9.01 -11.27 17.95
N THR A 179 -8.56 -12.50 18.02
CA THR A 179 -9.40 -13.67 18.29
C THR A 179 -9.07 -14.16 19.68
N ILE A 180 -10.05 -14.14 20.57
CA ILE A 180 -9.88 -14.51 21.97
C ILE A 180 -10.60 -15.83 22.20
N GLN A 181 -9.87 -16.81 22.71
CA GLN A 181 -10.40 -18.10 23.15
C GLN A 181 -10.32 -18.17 24.68
N MET A 182 -11.44 -17.98 25.34
CA MET A 182 -11.52 -18.10 26.82
C MET A 182 -11.49 -19.55 27.24
N LYS A 183 -10.78 -19.84 28.33
CA LYS A 183 -10.62 -21.21 28.84
C LYS A 183 -11.96 -21.88 29.19
N ASN A 184 -12.95 -21.09 29.60
CA ASN A 184 -14.26 -21.57 30.09
C ASN A 184 -15.41 -21.40 29.09
N GLN A 185 -15.11 -21.08 27.81
CA GLN A 185 -16.14 -20.88 26.79
C GLN A 185 -15.82 -21.69 25.53
N THR A 186 -16.83 -22.40 25.05
CA THR A 186 -16.76 -23.07 23.75
C THR A 186 -16.92 -22.03 22.64
N GLY A 187 -15.82 -21.72 21.94
CA GLY A 187 -15.79 -20.83 20.83
C GLY A 187 -14.83 -19.66 20.98
N ALA A 188 -14.33 -19.17 19.84
CA ALA A 188 -13.43 -18.03 19.80
C ALA A 188 -14.22 -16.74 19.50
N LYS A 189 -14.05 -15.71 20.31
CA LYS A 189 -14.66 -14.40 20.13
C LYS A 189 -13.73 -13.50 19.34
N LYS A 190 -14.24 -12.87 18.28
CA LYS A 190 -13.51 -11.83 17.56
C LYS A 190 -13.74 -10.49 18.22
N MET A 191 -12.67 -9.73 18.40
CA MET A 191 -12.69 -8.39 18.97
C MET A 191 -11.83 -7.45 18.11
N SER A 192 -12.35 -6.25 17.85
CA SER A 192 -11.59 -5.18 17.23
C SER A 192 -10.63 -4.58 18.24
N LEU A 193 -9.43 -4.24 17.80
CA LEU A 193 -8.46 -3.50 18.60
C LEU A 193 -8.87 -2.03 18.72
N THR A 194 -8.42 -1.38 19.77
CA THR A 194 -8.61 0.05 20.01
C THR A 194 -7.29 0.78 19.79
N ASN A 195 -7.37 2.07 19.46
CA ASN A 195 -6.21 2.94 19.37
C ASN A 195 -5.83 3.44 20.77
N GLN A 196 -4.56 3.28 21.12
CA GLN A 196 -3.97 3.87 22.33
C GLN A 196 -2.65 4.53 21.97
N GLY A 197 -2.67 5.86 21.82
CA GLY A 197 -1.49 6.63 21.44
C GLY A 197 -0.85 6.14 20.13
N GLY A 198 -1.69 5.75 19.15
CA GLY A 198 -1.25 5.22 17.86
C GLY A 198 -0.90 3.73 17.84
N LEU A 199 -0.84 3.06 19.01
CA LEU A 199 -0.61 1.62 19.10
C LEU A 199 -1.94 0.87 19.28
N ALA A 200 -1.93 -0.38 18.83
CA ALA A 200 -3.09 -1.24 18.97
C ALA A 200 -3.19 -1.77 20.40
N ALA A 201 -4.38 -1.67 21.00
CA ALA A 201 -4.64 -2.15 22.36
C ALA A 201 -5.92 -2.99 22.41
N LEU A 202 -6.01 -3.83 23.43
CA LEU A 202 -7.19 -4.64 23.72
C LEU A 202 -7.44 -4.74 25.23
N SER A 203 -8.71 -4.86 25.61
CA SER A 203 -9.11 -5.12 26.99
C SER A 203 -9.42 -6.60 27.14
N LEU A 204 -8.80 -7.24 28.12
CA LEU A 204 -8.95 -8.66 28.41
C LEU A 204 -9.67 -8.87 29.75
N SER A 205 -10.41 -9.96 29.85
CA SER A 205 -11.06 -10.42 31.08
C SER A 205 -10.94 -11.95 31.20
N GLY A 206 -10.82 -12.43 32.43
CA GLY A 206 -10.70 -13.87 32.71
C GLY A 206 -9.37 -14.46 32.26
N THR A 207 -9.41 -15.72 31.81
CA THR A 207 -8.22 -16.47 31.37
C THR A 207 -8.46 -17.04 29.97
N GLY A 208 -7.45 -16.99 29.11
CA GLY A 208 -7.58 -17.48 27.75
C GLY A 208 -6.33 -17.30 26.88
N HIS A 209 -6.54 -17.48 25.58
CA HIS A 209 -5.56 -17.31 24.55
C HIS A 209 -5.98 -16.19 23.59
N VAL A 210 -5.04 -15.37 23.17
CA VAL A 210 -5.23 -14.28 22.19
C VAL A 210 -4.40 -14.56 20.95
N ASP A 211 -5.03 -14.42 19.79
CA ASP A 211 -4.37 -14.42 18.48
C ASP A 211 -4.71 -13.10 17.75
N ILE A 212 -3.71 -12.29 17.48
CA ILE A 212 -3.86 -10.99 16.80
C ILE A 212 -3.23 -11.09 15.43
N ARG A 213 -4.01 -10.73 14.40
CA ARG A 213 -3.55 -10.72 13.01
C ARG A 213 -4.29 -9.69 12.17
N TYR A 214 -3.66 -9.29 11.08
CA TYR A 214 -4.32 -8.46 10.10
C TYR A 214 -5.37 -9.25 9.31
N GLN A 215 -6.55 -8.70 9.15
CA GLN A 215 -7.62 -9.22 8.29
C GLN A 215 -8.05 -8.14 7.30
N ARG A 216 -8.30 -8.53 6.05
CA ARG A 216 -8.78 -7.59 5.03
C ARG A 216 -10.05 -6.90 5.49
N THR A 217 -10.07 -5.58 5.40
CA THR A 217 -11.24 -4.76 5.71
C THR A 217 -12.38 -5.03 4.71
N LYS A 218 -13.60 -4.62 5.06
CA LYS A 218 -14.75 -4.73 4.16
C LYS A 218 -14.49 -4.01 2.82
N VAL A 219 -13.88 -2.83 2.87
CA VAL A 219 -13.54 -2.03 1.68
C VAL A 219 -12.56 -2.78 0.78
N GLN A 220 -11.52 -3.38 1.35
CA GLN A 220 -10.55 -4.17 0.59
C GLN A 220 -11.19 -5.42 -0.06
N LYS A 221 -12.11 -6.09 0.63
CA LYS A 221 -12.84 -7.23 0.06
C LYS A 221 -13.73 -6.80 -1.11
N ILE A 222 -14.47 -5.71 -0.95
CA ILE A 222 -15.30 -5.13 -2.02
C ILE A 222 -14.43 -4.73 -3.20
N GLY A 223 -13.32 -4.01 -2.97
CA GLY A 223 -12.39 -3.64 -4.02
C GLY A 223 -11.85 -4.85 -4.79
N THR A 224 -11.52 -5.94 -4.10
CA THR A 224 -11.10 -7.19 -4.74
C THR A 224 -12.20 -7.78 -5.64
N ILE A 225 -13.46 -7.79 -5.16
CA ILE A 225 -14.60 -8.29 -5.95
C ILE A 225 -14.80 -7.44 -7.21
N ILE A 226 -14.78 -6.12 -7.08
CA ILE A 226 -14.91 -5.19 -8.22
C ILE A 226 -13.80 -5.45 -9.24
N THR A 227 -12.56 -5.61 -8.78
CA THR A 227 -11.42 -5.90 -9.66
C THR A 227 -11.61 -7.21 -10.42
N LEU A 228 -12.02 -8.28 -9.74
CA LEU A 228 -12.26 -9.58 -10.37
C LEU A 228 -13.38 -9.52 -11.40
N LEU A 229 -14.48 -8.83 -11.07
CA LEU A 229 -15.61 -8.64 -12.01
C LEU A 229 -15.17 -7.82 -13.23
N SER A 230 -14.36 -6.79 -13.05
CA SER A 230 -13.87 -5.95 -14.16
C SER A 230 -12.95 -6.75 -15.09
N VAL A 231 -12.02 -7.52 -14.54
CA VAL A 231 -11.11 -8.38 -15.33
C VAL A 231 -11.89 -9.48 -16.06
N GLY A 232 -12.84 -10.13 -15.35
CA GLY A 232 -13.70 -11.15 -15.95
C GLY A 232 -14.60 -10.59 -17.07
N GLY A 233 -15.20 -9.43 -16.82
CA GLY A 233 -16.04 -8.73 -17.82
C GLY A 233 -15.24 -8.32 -19.06
N PHE A 234 -14.03 -7.82 -18.88
CA PHE A 234 -13.13 -7.50 -19.98
C PHE A 234 -12.77 -8.75 -20.81
N GLY A 235 -12.35 -9.83 -20.12
CA GLY A 235 -12.03 -11.09 -20.79
C GLY A 235 -13.21 -11.67 -21.56
N PHE A 236 -14.40 -11.66 -20.98
CA PHE A 236 -15.63 -12.12 -21.62
C PHE A 236 -16.01 -11.26 -22.83
N SER A 237 -15.90 -9.94 -22.72
CA SER A 237 -16.13 -9.03 -23.85
C SER A 237 -15.19 -9.32 -25.04
N ARG A 238 -13.92 -9.56 -24.77
CA ARG A 238 -12.92 -9.93 -25.79
C ARG A 238 -13.25 -11.27 -26.44
N PHE A 239 -13.65 -12.26 -25.66
CA PHE A 239 -14.09 -13.55 -26.17
C PHE A 239 -15.29 -13.45 -27.11
N LEU A 240 -16.30 -12.67 -26.74
CA LEU A 240 -17.46 -12.42 -27.60
C LEU A 240 -17.09 -11.72 -28.91
N GLN A 241 -16.18 -10.74 -28.87
CA GLN A 241 -15.69 -10.05 -30.06
C GLN A 241 -14.93 -11.02 -30.99
N GLN A 242 -14.14 -11.93 -30.47
CA GLN A 242 -13.44 -12.94 -31.27
C GLN A 242 -14.43 -13.91 -31.93
N LYS A 243 -15.44 -14.39 -31.21
CA LYS A 243 -16.51 -15.24 -31.79
C LYS A 243 -17.27 -14.55 -32.93
N LYS A 244 -17.58 -13.25 -32.77
CA LYS A 244 -18.22 -12.47 -33.86
C LYS A 244 -17.34 -12.37 -35.11
N LYS A 245 -16.04 -12.13 -34.92
CA LYS A 245 -15.08 -12.07 -36.05
C LYS A 245 -14.92 -13.41 -36.77
N HIS A 246 -14.97 -14.53 -36.07
CA HIS A 246 -14.92 -15.88 -36.67
C HIS A 246 -16.17 -16.15 -37.51
N LYS A 247 -17.36 -15.88 -36.98
CA LYS A 247 -18.63 -16.08 -37.73
C LYS A 247 -18.70 -15.24 -39.02
N ILE A 248 -18.16 -14.01 -39.01
CA ILE A 248 -18.13 -13.16 -40.21
C ILE A 248 -17.16 -13.69 -41.27
N LYS A 249 -16.07 -14.36 -40.84
CA LYS A 249 -15.13 -14.99 -41.77
C LYS A 249 -15.64 -16.29 -42.41
N GLU A 250 -16.52 -17.03 -41.72
CA GLU A 250 -17.12 -18.26 -42.23
C GLU A 250 -18.28 -17.99 -43.21
N GLN A 251 -18.81 -16.77 -43.22
CA GLN A 251 -19.91 -16.36 -44.14
C GLN A 251 -19.41 -15.63 -45.40
N ARG A 252 -18.11 -15.49 -45.59
CA ARG A 252 -17.46 -14.96 -46.80
C ARG A 252 -16.70 -16.07 -47.56
#